data_78b424ccac63ca98bf4a9b0a922595a3
#
_entry.id   78b424ccac63ca98bf4a9b0a922595a3
#
_cell.length_a   1.000
_cell.length_b   1.000
_cell.length_c   1.000
_cell.angle_alpha   90.00
_cell.angle_beta   90.00
_cell.angle_gamma   90.00
#
_symmetry.space_group_name_H-M   'P 1'
#
loop_
_entity.id
_entity.type
_entity.pdbx_description
1 polymer ?
#
loop_
_entity_poly.entity_id
_entity_poly.type
_entity_poly.pdbx_seq_one_letter_code
_entity_poly.pdbx_strand_id
1 'polypeptide(L)'
;TQSIKDSFSDMGTDLLSVQVMGYGARSVSVDSVYDIVESHPDIFESVSPTGSVSGTVKVGTDSYSNTTVKGVSEVYFDMLGYTIDEGRLLNYVDLENNKKVCVVGAYLNRVAYGGNALGQTIKIGTAKYTIVGVLEAKVTDLEDQEGSNDDMIFVPYTTAMRANHSSTVSSYSVAIADENKLSEGKTILEDALQELLHSDSGYMVTSLSEMLDTMTSMVNMVV
;
A
#
# COMPACT_ATOMS: atom_id res chain seq x y z
N THR A 1 11.84 -14.38 -13.84
CA THR A 1 11.28 -13.29 -14.69
C THR A 1 9.78 -13.44 -14.88
N GLN A 2 9.31 -14.68 -15.09
CA GLN A 2 7.87 -14.93 -15.24
C GLN A 2 7.11 -14.65 -13.93
N SER A 3 7.66 -15.02 -12.77
CA SER A 3 7.03 -14.80 -11.47
C SER A 3 6.89 -13.32 -11.11
N ILE A 4 7.84 -12.47 -11.53
CA ILE A 4 7.75 -11.02 -11.33
C ILE A 4 6.63 -10.44 -12.20
N LYS A 5 6.56 -10.84 -13.46
CA LYS A 5 5.48 -10.42 -14.37
C LYS A 5 4.12 -10.89 -13.87
N ASP A 6 4.04 -12.12 -13.38
CA ASP A 6 2.79 -12.69 -12.85
C ASP A 6 2.35 -11.97 -11.56
N SER A 7 3.29 -11.56 -10.69
CA SER A 7 2.99 -10.76 -9.51
C SER A 7 2.41 -9.39 -9.85
N PHE A 8 2.85 -8.79 -10.97
CA PHE A 8 2.35 -7.49 -11.41
C PHE A 8 1.14 -7.59 -12.34
N SER A 9 0.88 -8.75 -12.95
CA SER A 9 -0.28 -8.92 -13.86
C SER A 9 -1.62 -8.85 -13.13
N ASP A 10 -1.67 -9.20 -11.85
CA ASP A 10 -2.86 -9.08 -10.99
C ASP A 10 -3.07 -7.65 -10.49
N MET A 11 -2.05 -6.79 -10.60
CA MET A 11 -2.16 -5.36 -10.32
C MET A 11 -2.63 -4.67 -11.60
N GLY A 12 -3.60 -3.77 -11.49
CA GLY A 12 -4.00 -2.94 -12.62
C GLY A 12 -2.79 -2.19 -13.18
N THR A 13 -2.63 -2.17 -14.51
CA THR A 13 -1.54 -1.43 -15.19
C THR A 13 -1.79 0.08 -15.17
N ASP A 14 -2.95 0.50 -14.70
CA ASP A 14 -3.44 1.87 -14.62
C ASP A 14 -3.27 2.46 -13.21
N LEU A 15 -2.18 2.10 -12.54
CA LEU A 15 -1.79 2.65 -11.25
C LEU A 15 -0.60 3.59 -11.38
N LEU A 16 -0.66 4.69 -10.63
CA LEU A 16 0.47 5.60 -10.42
C LEU A 16 0.97 5.46 -8.98
N SER A 17 2.29 5.37 -8.83
CA SER A 17 2.96 5.43 -7.54
C SER A 17 3.47 6.84 -7.32
N VAL A 18 3.08 7.47 -6.22
CA VAL A 18 3.46 8.83 -5.86
C VAL A 18 4.33 8.78 -4.62
N GLN A 19 5.55 9.32 -4.74
CA GLN A 19 6.47 9.50 -3.62
C GLN A 19 6.57 10.98 -3.31
N VAL A 20 6.40 11.35 -2.05
CA VAL A 20 6.50 12.74 -1.60
C VAL A 20 7.53 12.81 -0.48
N MET A 21 8.69 13.34 -0.80
CA MET A 21 9.81 13.46 0.16
C MET A 21 9.83 14.84 0.85
N GLY A 22 9.06 15.80 0.33
CA GLY A 22 9.09 17.17 0.79
C GLY A 22 10.27 17.96 0.22
N TYR A 23 10.30 19.25 0.49
CA TYR A 23 11.40 20.13 0.05
C TYR A 23 11.63 21.21 1.11
N GLY A 24 12.78 21.17 1.77
CA GLY A 24 13.08 22.06 2.89
C GLY A 24 12.07 21.87 4.02
N ALA A 25 11.43 22.95 4.45
CA ALA A 25 10.38 22.93 5.47
C ALA A 25 8.98 22.64 4.89
N ARG A 26 8.86 22.47 3.56
CA ARG A 26 7.57 22.26 2.91
C ARG A 26 7.25 20.77 2.84
N SER A 27 6.01 20.45 3.15
CA SER A 27 5.48 19.10 3.10
C SER A 27 4.09 19.15 2.42
N VAL A 28 3.61 17.98 2.02
CA VAL A 28 2.29 17.84 1.40
C VAL A 28 1.41 17.03 2.35
N SER A 29 0.28 17.60 2.76
CA SER A 29 -0.67 16.90 3.62
C SER A 29 -1.42 15.83 2.85
N VAL A 30 -1.93 14.84 3.58
CA VAL A 30 -2.81 13.80 3.00
C VAL A 30 -4.04 14.45 2.34
N ASP A 31 -4.65 15.41 3.01
CA ASP A 31 -5.81 16.13 2.48
C ASP A 31 -5.52 16.81 1.15
N SER A 32 -4.33 17.39 0.98
CA SER A 32 -3.92 18.02 -0.28
C SER A 32 -3.86 17.01 -1.43
N VAL A 33 -3.36 15.80 -1.17
CA VAL A 33 -3.31 14.75 -2.20
C VAL A 33 -4.71 14.27 -2.56
N TYR A 34 -5.58 14.07 -1.57
CA TYR A 34 -6.99 13.74 -1.82
C TYR A 34 -7.69 14.82 -2.63
N ASP A 35 -7.45 16.11 -2.33
CA ASP A 35 -8.03 17.23 -3.06
C ASP A 35 -7.62 17.23 -4.55
N ILE A 36 -6.37 16.93 -4.85
CA ILE A 36 -5.89 16.81 -6.23
C ILE A 36 -6.68 15.72 -6.97
N VAL A 37 -6.80 14.56 -6.38
CA VAL A 37 -7.48 13.40 -6.98
C VAL A 37 -8.98 13.66 -7.15
N GLU A 38 -9.63 14.19 -6.12
CA GLU A 38 -11.06 14.50 -6.12
C GLU A 38 -11.44 15.62 -7.07
N SER A 39 -10.48 16.52 -7.38
CA SER A 39 -10.68 17.63 -8.32
C SER A 39 -10.68 17.17 -9.79
N HIS A 40 -10.26 15.94 -10.06
CA HIS A 40 -10.17 15.41 -11.43
C HIS A 40 -10.82 14.02 -11.50
N PRO A 41 -12.16 13.92 -11.28
CA PRO A 41 -12.83 12.62 -11.21
C PRO A 41 -12.92 11.89 -12.55
N ASP A 42 -12.72 12.61 -13.66
CA ASP A 42 -12.64 12.04 -15.00
C ASP A 42 -11.29 11.39 -15.30
N ILE A 43 -10.26 11.72 -14.53
CA ILE A 43 -8.90 11.21 -14.68
C ILE A 43 -8.59 10.14 -13.63
N PHE A 44 -8.91 10.41 -12.36
CA PHE A 44 -8.56 9.55 -11.23
C PHE A 44 -9.78 8.81 -10.70
N GLU A 45 -9.65 7.52 -10.50
CA GLU A 45 -10.67 6.68 -9.88
C GLU A 45 -10.60 6.75 -8.36
N SER A 46 -9.40 6.59 -7.80
CA SER A 46 -9.21 6.53 -6.35
C SER A 46 -7.76 6.78 -5.96
N VAL A 47 -7.56 7.06 -4.67
CA VAL A 47 -6.22 7.23 -4.08
C VAL A 47 -6.16 6.52 -2.74
N SER A 48 -5.02 5.91 -2.45
CA SER A 48 -4.72 5.37 -1.12
C SER A 48 -3.34 5.79 -0.67
N PRO A 49 -3.22 6.36 0.54
CA PRO A 49 -1.93 6.42 1.20
C PRO A 49 -1.36 5.02 1.38
N THR A 50 -0.03 4.88 1.37
CA THR A 50 0.65 3.60 1.56
C THR A 50 1.79 3.78 2.58
N GLY A 51 1.43 4.26 3.77
CA GLY A 51 2.40 4.48 4.83
C GLY A 51 2.95 3.17 5.38
N SER A 52 4.24 3.12 5.70
CA SER A 52 4.81 1.98 6.40
C SER A 52 4.66 2.17 7.91
N VAL A 53 4.58 1.06 8.63
CA VAL A 53 4.58 1.05 10.11
C VAL A 53 5.83 0.30 10.55
N SER A 54 6.65 0.99 11.35
CA SER A 54 7.84 0.38 11.93
C SER A 54 7.49 -0.29 13.25
N GLY A 55 8.26 -1.32 13.60
CA GLY A 55 8.08 -2.06 14.85
C GLY A 55 8.13 -3.55 14.61
N THR A 56 8.48 -4.29 15.65
CA THR A 56 8.54 -5.76 15.57
C THR A 56 7.14 -6.34 15.56
N VAL A 57 6.87 -7.20 14.58
CA VAL A 57 5.63 -7.98 14.52
C VAL A 57 5.79 -9.21 15.39
N LYS A 58 4.88 -9.38 16.35
CA LYS A 58 4.90 -10.53 17.26
C LYS A 58 3.54 -11.19 17.38
N VAL A 59 3.59 -12.51 17.38
CA VAL A 59 2.44 -13.38 17.71
C VAL A 59 2.90 -14.28 18.86
N GLY A 60 2.38 -14.04 20.07
CA GLY A 60 2.88 -14.71 21.27
C GLY A 60 4.35 -14.37 21.50
N THR A 61 5.20 -15.38 21.52
CA THR A 61 6.66 -15.24 21.70
C THR A 61 7.43 -15.20 20.38
N ASP A 62 6.75 -15.43 19.25
CA ASP A 62 7.39 -15.48 17.93
C ASP A 62 7.42 -14.12 17.28
N SER A 63 8.53 -13.80 16.62
CA SER A 63 8.73 -12.55 15.87
C SER A 63 8.77 -12.84 14.37
N TYR A 64 8.20 -11.92 13.57
CA TYR A 64 8.10 -12.05 12.11
C TYR A 64 8.76 -10.83 11.46
N SER A 65 10.07 -10.93 11.23
CA SER A 65 10.90 -9.81 10.76
C SER A 65 10.75 -9.48 9.28
N ASN A 66 10.25 -10.42 8.49
CA ASN A 66 10.07 -10.24 7.04
C ASN A 66 8.66 -9.83 6.65
N THR A 67 7.78 -9.70 7.64
CA THR A 67 6.40 -9.24 7.41
C THR A 67 6.38 -7.74 7.18
N THR A 68 5.73 -7.34 6.10
CA THR A 68 5.53 -5.91 5.78
C THR A 68 4.23 -5.42 6.38
N VAL A 69 4.27 -4.30 7.07
CA VAL A 69 3.08 -3.63 7.64
C VAL A 69 2.86 -2.33 6.88
N LYS A 70 1.67 -2.19 6.28
CA LYS A 70 1.29 -0.99 5.53
C LYS A 70 0.03 -0.37 6.09
N GLY A 71 0.04 0.96 6.21
CA GLY A 71 -1.15 1.76 6.48
C GLY A 71 -1.78 2.20 5.16
N VAL A 72 -3.02 1.78 4.92
CA VAL A 72 -3.71 1.99 3.65
C VAL A 72 -5.14 2.45 3.86
N SER A 73 -5.80 2.90 2.78
CA SER A 73 -7.24 3.16 2.78
C SER A 73 -8.01 1.93 2.34
N GLU A 74 -9.34 2.01 2.44
CA GLU A 74 -10.24 0.91 2.08
C GLU A 74 -10.20 0.55 0.58
N VAL A 75 -9.77 1.49 -0.27
CA VAL A 75 -9.70 1.27 -1.73
C VAL A 75 -8.44 0.53 -2.18
N TYR A 76 -7.46 0.41 -1.30
CA TYR A 76 -6.15 -0.16 -1.66
C TYR A 76 -6.23 -1.63 -2.10
N PHE A 77 -7.06 -2.41 -1.43
CA PHE A 77 -7.19 -3.84 -1.72
C PHE A 77 -7.67 -4.10 -3.14
N ASP A 78 -8.68 -3.34 -3.57
CA ASP A 78 -9.22 -3.43 -4.92
C ASP A 78 -8.18 -2.98 -5.96
N MET A 79 -7.46 -1.89 -5.68
CA MET A 79 -6.38 -1.41 -6.55
C MET A 79 -5.34 -2.49 -6.86
N LEU A 80 -4.94 -3.25 -5.85
CA LEU A 80 -3.86 -4.23 -5.97
C LEU A 80 -4.35 -5.66 -6.17
N GLY A 81 -5.67 -5.84 -6.35
CA GLY A 81 -6.24 -7.16 -6.62
C GLY A 81 -6.25 -8.10 -5.43
N TYR A 82 -6.26 -7.58 -4.20
CA TYR A 82 -6.46 -8.39 -3.01
C TYR A 82 -7.94 -8.67 -2.82
N THR A 83 -8.27 -9.93 -2.52
CA THR A 83 -9.63 -10.35 -2.23
C THR A 83 -9.72 -10.96 -0.84
N ILE A 84 -10.87 -10.81 -0.20
CA ILE A 84 -11.11 -11.33 1.15
C ILE A 84 -11.41 -12.83 1.12
N ASP A 85 -10.81 -13.58 2.03
CA ASP A 85 -11.10 -14.99 2.27
C ASP A 85 -11.99 -15.18 3.49
N GLU A 86 -11.64 -14.51 4.60
CA GLU A 86 -12.42 -14.59 5.84
C GLU A 86 -12.57 -13.19 6.44
N GLY A 87 -13.73 -12.94 7.06
CA GLY A 87 -13.99 -11.67 7.73
C GLY A 87 -14.29 -10.55 6.77
N ARG A 88 -13.67 -9.38 6.97
CA ARG A 88 -13.90 -8.17 6.19
C ARG A 88 -12.61 -7.40 5.90
N LEU A 89 -12.65 -6.59 4.88
CA LEU A 89 -11.59 -5.62 4.59
C LEU A 89 -11.70 -4.40 5.53
N LEU A 90 -10.70 -3.53 5.51
CA LEU A 90 -10.78 -2.24 6.19
C LEU A 90 -11.91 -1.42 5.56
N ASN A 91 -12.58 -0.62 6.39
CA ASN A 91 -13.65 0.26 5.92
C ASN A 91 -13.40 1.71 6.37
N TYR A 92 -14.22 2.62 5.85
CA TYR A 92 -14.11 4.05 6.13
C TYR A 92 -14.20 4.37 7.65
N VAL A 93 -15.02 3.63 8.39
CA VAL A 93 -15.19 3.82 9.83
C VAL A 93 -13.91 3.49 10.59
N ASP A 94 -13.18 2.46 10.14
CA ASP A 94 -11.88 2.12 10.72
C ASP A 94 -10.87 3.27 10.57
N LEU A 95 -10.86 3.92 9.41
CA LEU A 95 -9.99 5.05 9.12
C LEU A 95 -10.37 6.28 9.96
N GLU A 96 -11.65 6.63 9.95
CA GLU A 96 -12.18 7.79 10.68
C GLU A 96 -11.90 7.72 12.18
N ASN A 97 -11.98 6.54 12.76
CA ASN A 97 -11.83 6.33 14.20
C ASN A 97 -10.43 5.85 14.61
N ASN A 98 -9.49 5.83 13.69
CA ASN A 98 -8.10 5.36 13.92
C ASN A 98 -8.08 4.02 14.65
N LYS A 99 -8.91 3.07 14.21
CA LYS A 99 -9.08 1.79 14.89
C LYS A 99 -7.81 0.94 14.81
N LYS A 100 -7.51 0.25 15.90
CA LYS A 100 -6.42 -0.73 15.94
C LYS A 100 -6.93 -2.08 15.45
N VAL A 101 -7.26 -2.13 14.17
CA VAL A 101 -7.68 -3.32 13.45
C VAL A 101 -6.75 -3.56 12.28
N CYS A 102 -6.67 -4.80 11.81
CA CYS A 102 -5.83 -5.13 10.67
C CYS A 102 -6.42 -6.26 9.83
N VAL A 103 -5.92 -6.34 8.62
CA VAL A 103 -6.18 -7.43 7.67
C VAL A 103 -4.84 -8.09 7.39
N VAL A 104 -4.77 -9.40 7.48
CA VAL A 104 -3.54 -10.16 7.30
C VAL A 104 -3.58 -10.98 6.01
N GLY A 105 -2.41 -11.21 5.44
CA GLY A 105 -2.24 -12.07 4.27
C GLY A 105 -2.30 -13.55 4.61
N ALA A 106 -2.43 -14.37 3.59
CA ALA A 106 -2.60 -15.82 3.72
C ALA A 106 -1.40 -16.52 4.38
N TYR A 107 -0.19 -16.03 4.15
CA TYR A 107 1.02 -16.59 4.76
C TYR A 107 0.99 -16.49 6.29
N LEU A 108 0.70 -15.29 6.81
CA LEU A 108 0.62 -15.07 8.26
C LEU A 108 -0.51 -15.88 8.90
N ASN A 109 -1.66 -15.95 8.25
CA ASN A 109 -2.78 -16.75 8.74
C ASN A 109 -2.36 -18.20 8.93
N ARG A 110 -1.67 -18.78 7.96
CA ARG A 110 -1.22 -20.16 7.99
C ARG A 110 -0.10 -20.37 9.00
N VAL A 111 0.96 -19.57 8.92
CA VAL A 111 2.20 -19.82 9.66
C VAL A 111 2.11 -19.37 11.12
N ALA A 112 1.48 -18.22 11.37
CA ALA A 112 1.42 -17.67 12.72
C ALA A 112 0.20 -18.16 13.52
N TYR A 113 -0.88 -18.53 12.84
CA TYR A 113 -2.16 -18.86 13.49
C TYR A 113 -2.74 -20.23 13.12
N GLY A 114 -2.02 -21.00 12.31
CA GLY A 114 -2.52 -22.31 11.87
C GLY A 114 -3.85 -22.27 11.13
N GLY A 115 -4.15 -21.15 10.46
CA GLY A 115 -5.40 -20.94 9.74
C GLY A 115 -6.51 -20.26 10.53
N ASN A 116 -6.27 -19.89 11.79
CA ASN A 116 -7.29 -19.35 12.70
C ASN A 116 -7.02 -17.90 13.12
N ALA A 117 -6.47 -17.08 12.23
CA ALA A 117 -6.10 -15.70 12.56
C ALA A 117 -7.30 -14.79 12.84
N LEU A 118 -8.43 -15.01 12.17
CA LEU A 118 -9.60 -14.13 12.28
C LEU A 118 -10.08 -14.00 13.72
N GLY A 119 -10.22 -12.77 14.19
CA GLY A 119 -10.65 -12.46 15.56
C GLY A 119 -9.52 -12.47 16.60
N GLN A 120 -8.34 -12.91 16.23
CA GLN A 120 -7.18 -12.89 17.12
C GLN A 120 -6.46 -11.55 17.07
N THR A 121 -5.47 -11.36 17.92
CA THR A 121 -4.68 -10.13 17.99
C THR A 121 -3.26 -10.37 17.47
N ILE A 122 -2.64 -9.31 16.99
CA ILE A 122 -1.25 -9.30 16.58
C ILE A 122 -0.60 -8.04 17.14
N LYS A 123 0.63 -8.16 17.62
CA LYS A 123 1.37 -7.03 18.18
C LYS A 123 2.31 -6.44 17.14
N ILE A 124 2.24 -5.13 16.95
CA ILE A 124 3.14 -4.40 16.06
C ILE A 124 3.76 -3.29 16.92
N GLY A 125 5.06 -3.39 17.17
CA GLY A 125 5.72 -2.52 18.13
C GLY A 125 5.14 -2.71 19.52
N THR A 126 4.57 -1.65 20.10
CA THR A 126 3.97 -1.68 21.44
C THR A 126 2.44 -1.81 21.41
N ALA A 127 1.82 -1.81 20.24
CA ALA A 127 0.37 -1.81 20.10
C ALA A 127 -0.17 -3.15 19.65
N LYS A 128 -1.36 -3.49 20.13
CA LYS A 128 -2.10 -4.70 19.69
C LYS A 128 -3.19 -4.30 18.71
N TYR A 129 -3.30 -5.08 17.63
CA TYR A 129 -4.31 -4.91 16.59
C TYR A 129 -5.20 -6.15 16.56
N THR A 130 -6.49 -5.94 16.35
CA THR A 130 -7.43 -7.06 16.16
C THR A 130 -7.52 -7.40 14.69
N ILE A 131 -7.39 -8.68 14.35
CA ILE A 131 -7.48 -9.17 12.98
C ILE A 131 -8.95 -9.28 12.61
N VAL A 132 -9.39 -8.44 11.67
CA VAL A 132 -10.79 -8.39 11.20
C VAL A 132 -10.98 -9.05 9.86
N GLY A 133 -9.91 -9.36 9.14
CA GLY A 133 -9.97 -10.00 7.85
C GLY A 133 -8.71 -10.78 7.52
N VAL A 134 -8.89 -11.81 6.71
CA VAL A 134 -7.82 -12.63 6.14
C VAL A 134 -7.98 -12.62 4.63
N LEU A 135 -6.91 -12.32 3.93
CA LEU A 135 -6.90 -12.23 2.47
C LEU A 135 -6.72 -13.61 1.82
N GLU A 136 -7.26 -13.76 0.61
CA GLU A 136 -6.94 -14.91 -0.23
C GLU A 136 -5.46 -14.88 -0.63
N ALA A 137 -4.88 -16.06 -0.86
CA ALA A 137 -3.50 -16.19 -1.28
C ALA A 137 -3.29 -15.58 -2.67
N LYS A 138 -2.24 -14.78 -2.81
CA LYS A 138 -1.78 -14.24 -4.10
C LYS A 138 -0.64 -15.07 -4.67
N VAL A 139 0.18 -15.65 -3.80
CA VAL A 139 1.36 -16.42 -4.17
C VAL A 139 0.98 -17.89 -4.23
N THR A 140 1.19 -18.49 -5.40
CA THR A 140 0.85 -19.89 -5.65
C THR A 140 1.96 -20.86 -5.29
N ASP A 141 3.21 -20.38 -5.18
CA ASP A 141 4.36 -21.19 -4.78
C ASP A 141 4.44 -21.26 -3.26
N LEU A 142 4.38 -22.47 -2.71
CA LEU A 142 4.38 -22.72 -1.27
C LEU A 142 5.78 -22.65 -0.63
N GLU A 143 6.85 -22.61 -1.41
CA GLU A 143 8.21 -22.67 -0.87
C GLU A 143 8.79 -21.30 -0.49
N ASP A 144 8.37 -20.21 -1.16
CA ASP A 144 8.97 -18.86 -0.98
C ASP A 144 7.95 -17.80 -0.59
N GLN A 145 7.14 -18.05 0.45
CA GLN A 145 6.09 -17.11 0.86
C GLN A 145 6.51 -16.10 1.93
N GLU A 146 7.60 -16.37 2.64
CA GLU A 146 8.14 -15.42 3.61
C GLU A 146 8.63 -14.15 2.89
N GLY A 147 8.14 -13.00 3.32
CA GLY A 147 8.43 -11.71 2.68
C GLY A 147 7.67 -11.44 1.39
N SER A 148 6.76 -12.33 1.00
CA SER A 148 5.94 -12.20 -0.21
C SER A 148 4.74 -11.27 -0.01
N ASN A 149 3.94 -11.12 -1.08
CA ASN A 149 2.68 -10.37 -1.02
C ASN A 149 1.61 -11.02 -0.12
N ASP A 150 1.84 -12.24 0.37
CA ASP A 150 0.98 -12.89 1.36
C ASP A 150 1.52 -12.77 2.79
N ASP A 151 2.74 -12.25 2.95
CA ASP A 151 3.36 -11.96 4.25
C ASP A 151 3.22 -10.47 4.57
N MET A 152 1.96 -10.05 4.73
CA MET A 152 1.57 -8.64 4.84
C MET A 152 0.56 -8.44 5.96
N ILE A 153 0.62 -7.27 6.56
CA ILE A 153 -0.40 -6.76 7.47
C ILE A 153 -0.82 -5.38 6.96
N PHE A 154 -2.12 -5.17 6.85
CA PHE A 154 -2.69 -3.87 6.46
C PHE A 154 -3.47 -3.27 7.61
N VAL A 155 -3.16 -2.03 7.95
CA VAL A 155 -3.84 -1.26 9.01
C VAL A 155 -4.41 0.02 8.39
N PRO A 156 -5.39 0.69 9.04
CA PRO A 156 -5.82 2.00 8.56
C PRO A 156 -4.63 2.97 8.52
N TYR A 157 -4.50 3.75 7.45
CA TYR A 157 -3.38 4.68 7.33
C TYR A 157 -3.38 5.73 8.45
N THR A 158 -4.56 6.09 8.93
CA THR A 158 -4.72 7.03 10.05
C THR A 158 -4.13 6.47 11.34
N THR A 159 -4.35 5.17 11.59
CA THR A 159 -3.75 4.45 12.72
C THR A 159 -2.23 4.37 12.57
N ALA A 160 -1.75 4.12 11.35
CA ALA A 160 -0.31 4.09 11.05
C ALA A 160 0.35 5.44 11.29
N MET A 161 -0.28 6.53 10.86
CA MET A 161 0.22 7.89 11.10
C MET A 161 0.35 8.18 12.60
N ARG A 162 -0.63 7.79 13.39
CA ARG A 162 -0.59 7.93 14.85
C ARG A 162 0.54 7.10 15.46
N ALA A 163 0.69 5.86 15.04
CA ALA A 163 1.76 4.97 15.53
C ALA A 163 3.15 5.53 15.22
N ASN A 164 3.30 6.18 14.08
CA ASN A 164 4.56 6.79 13.64
C ASN A 164 4.75 8.23 14.16
N HIS A 165 3.79 8.78 14.88
CA HIS A 165 3.77 10.19 15.33
C HIS A 165 4.00 11.14 14.14
N SER A 166 3.40 10.85 12.99
CA SER A 166 3.56 11.60 11.76
C SER A 166 2.24 12.24 11.33
N SER A 167 2.33 13.46 10.79
CA SER A 167 1.20 14.17 10.19
C SER A 167 1.15 14.02 8.66
N THR A 168 2.13 13.35 8.08
CA THR A 168 2.26 13.16 6.62
C THR A 168 2.50 11.70 6.27
N VAL A 169 2.21 11.37 5.01
CA VAL A 169 2.52 10.07 4.42
C VAL A 169 3.43 10.32 3.22
N SER A 170 4.46 9.51 3.06
CA SER A 170 5.45 9.70 2.01
C SER A 170 5.11 9.00 0.70
N SER A 171 4.13 8.13 0.68
CA SER A 171 3.81 7.32 -0.49
C SER A 171 2.31 7.17 -0.68
N TYR A 172 1.88 7.16 -1.94
CA TYR A 172 0.47 7.01 -2.33
C TYR A 172 0.37 6.13 -3.55
N SER A 173 -0.71 5.37 -3.65
CA SER A 173 -1.11 4.69 -4.89
C SER A 173 -2.36 5.37 -5.43
N VAL A 174 -2.34 5.70 -6.72
CA VAL A 174 -3.45 6.38 -7.39
C VAL A 174 -3.91 5.53 -8.57
N ALA A 175 -5.20 5.20 -8.59
CA ALA A 175 -5.81 4.48 -9.70
C ALA A 175 -6.36 5.48 -10.71
N ILE A 176 -6.07 5.23 -11.99
CA ILE A 176 -6.54 6.03 -13.11
C ILE A 176 -7.84 5.44 -13.64
N ALA A 177 -8.80 6.29 -13.97
CA ALA A 177 -10.12 5.88 -14.46
C ALA A 177 -10.06 5.18 -15.82
N ASP A 178 -9.10 5.54 -16.67
CA ASP A 178 -8.90 5.00 -18.01
C ASP A 178 -7.40 4.95 -18.30
N GLU A 179 -6.89 3.80 -18.73
CA GLU A 179 -5.47 3.61 -19.01
C GLU A 179 -4.91 4.60 -20.06
N ASN A 180 -5.77 5.10 -20.96
CA ASN A 180 -5.42 6.11 -21.95
C ASN A 180 -5.12 7.49 -21.33
N LYS A 181 -5.51 7.70 -20.08
CA LYS A 181 -5.31 8.94 -19.33
C LYS A 181 -4.14 8.87 -18.35
N LEU A 182 -3.35 7.80 -18.39
CA LEU A 182 -2.24 7.59 -17.47
C LEU A 182 -1.22 8.73 -17.53
N SER A 183 -0.79 9.12 -18.71
CA SER A 183 0.17 10.23 -18.92
C SER A 183 -0.40 11.56 -18.43
N GLU A 184 -1.67 11.82 -18.72
CA GLU A 184 -2.36 13.03 -18.27
C GLU A 184 -2.44 13.09 -16.73
N GLY A 185 -2.81 11.96 -16.11
CA GLY A 185 -2.86 11.86 -14.66
C GLY A 185 -1.51 12.08 -14.01
N LYS A 186 -0.45 11.52 -14.57
CA LYS A 186 0.91 11.73 -14.12
C LYS A 186 1.30 13.21 -14.14
N THR A 187 1.01 13.89 -15.25
CA THR A 187 1.30 15.32 -15.42
C THR A 187 0.53 16.16 -14.41
N ILE A 188 -0.75 15.88 -14.19
CA ILE A 188 -1.58 16.60 -13.20
C ILE A 188 -0.98 16.48 -11.80
N LEU A 189 -0.58 15.27 -11.40
CA LEU A 189 0.03 15.04 -10.08
C LEU A 189 1.38 15.74 -9.95
N GLU A 190 2.23 15.64 -10.97
CA GLU A 190 3.53 16.30 -10.97
C GLU A 190 3.40 17.82 -10.86
N ASP A 191 2.53 18.42 -11.66
CA ASP A 191 2.29 19.88 -11.65
C ASP A 191 1.74 20.34 -10.30
N ALA A 192 0.78 19.62 -9.74
CA ALA A 192 0.19 19.95 -8.45
C ALA A 192 1.19 19.84 -7.31
N LEU A 193 2.04 18.81 -7.30
CA LEU A 193 3.06 18.62 -6.28
C LEU A 193 4.17 19.68 -6.40
N GLN A 194 4.56 20.02 -7.62
CA GLN A 194 5.50 21.10 -7.88
C GLN A 194 5.00 22.43 -7.32
N GLU A 195 3.73 22.73 -7.52
CA GLU A 195 3.10 23.93 -6.99
C GLU A 195 3.06 23.94 -5.46
N LEU A 196 2.67 22.83 -4.84
CA LEU A 196 2.59 22.70 -3.38
C LEU A 196 3.96 22.81 -2.71
N LEU A 197 4.99 22.23 -3.30
CA LEU A 197 6.35 22.23 -2.76
C LEU A 197 7.17 23.46 -3.21
N HIS A 198 6.67 24.24 -4.18
CA HIS A 198 7.41 25.34 -4.83
C HIS A 198 8.78 24.85 -5.36
N SER A 199 8.84 23.63 -5.86
CA SER A 199 10.05 22.99 -6.34
C SER A 199 9.71 21.87 -7.30
N ASP A 200 10.58 21.60 -8.25
CA ASP A 200 10.53 20.43 -9.14
C ASP A 200 11.27 19.21 -8.55
N SER A 201 11.72 19.34 -7.31
CA SER A 201 12.31 18.24 -6.54
C SER A 201 11.47 17.92 -5.30
N GLY A 202 11.71 16.77 -4.70
CA GLY A 202 11.04 16.36 -3.48
C GLY A 202 9.77 15.54 -3.72
N TYR A 203 9.51 15.16 -4.97
CA TYR A 203 8.43 14.25 -5.33
C TYR A 203 8.82 13.40 -6.53
N MET A 204 8.13 12.27 -6.67
CA MET A 204 8.29 11.40 -7.84
C MET A 204 6.95 10.74 -8.14
N VAL A 205 6.54 10.76 -9.41
CA VAL A 205 5.34 10.06 -9.88
C VAL A 205 5.77 9.08 -10.95
N THR A 206 5.49 7.79 -10.71
CA THR A 206 5.91 6.70 -11.59
C THR A 206 4.71 5.81 -11.90
N SER A 207 4.54 5.44 -13.16
CA SER A 207 3.52 4.45 -13.51
C SER A 207 4.04 3.04 -13.27
N LEU A 208 3.12 2.10 -13.02
CA LEU A 208 3.47 0.69 -12.89
C LEU A 208 4.09 0.15 -14.18
N SER A 209 3.61 0.59 -15.34
CA SER A 209 4.17 0.20 -16.63
C SER A 209 5.63 0.68 -16.80
N GLU A 210 5.95 1.90 -16.35
CA GLU A 210 7.34 2.40 -16.34
C GLU A 210 8.24 1.56 -15.42
N MET A 211 7.73 1.17 -14.26
CA MET A 211 8.45 0.29 -13.33
C MET A 211 8.74 -1.06 -13.96
N LEU A 212 7.76 -1.65 -14.64
CA LEU A 212 7.90 -2.92 -15.35
C LEU A 212 8.92 -2.83 -16.50
N ASP A 213 8.90 -1.75 -17.28
CA ASP A 213 9.86 -1.51 -18.36
C ASP A 213 11.28 -1.40 -17.81
N THR A 214 11.47 -0.68 -16.70
CA THR A 214 12.76 -0.57 -16.03
C THR A 214 13.26 -1.93 -15.55
N MET A 215 12.40 -2.74 -14.93
CA MET A 215 12.75 -4.08 -14.47
C MET A 215 13.12 -5.01 -15.64
N THR A 216 12.38 -4.94 -16.74
CA THR A 216 12.66 -5.71 -17.95
C THR A 216 14.01 -5.32 -18.55
N SER A 217 14.32 -4.02 -18.59
CA SER A 217 15.60 -3.53 -19.08
C SER A 217 16.76 -4.01 -18.21
N MET A 218 16.60 -4.01 -16.88
CA MET A 218 17.60 -4.52 -15.93
C MET A 218 17.85 -6.01 -16.14
N VAL A 219 16.81 -6.80 -16.36
CA VAL A 219 16.93 -8.25 -16.64
C VAL A 219 17.66 -8.49 -17.95
N ASN A 220 17.39 -7.70 -18.98
CA ASN A 220 18.05 -7.81 -20.28
C ASN A 220 19.52 -7.37 -20.25
N MET A 221 19.94 -6.54 -19.30
CA MET A 221 21.34 -6.11 -19.12
C MET A 221 22.22 -7.16 -18.45
N VAL A 222 21.65 -8.17 -17.82
CA VAL A 222 22.37 -9.21 -17.06
C VAL A 222 22.61 -10.47 -17.90
N VAL A 223 22.19 -10.51 -19.15
CA VAL A 223 22.35 -11.67 -20.06
C VAL A 223 23.57 -11.45 -20.98
#